data_5001e4297b097ce7b89f5819e5ab3f8f
#
_entry.id   5001e4297b097ce7b89f5819e5ab3f8f
#
_cell.length_a   1.000
_cell.length_b   1.000
_cell.length_c   1.000
_cell.angle_alpha   90.00
_cell.angle_beta   90.00
_cell.angle_gamma   90.00
#
_symmetry.space_group_name_H-M   'P 1'
#
loop_
_entity.id
_entity.type
_entity.pdbx_description
1 polymer ?
#
loop_
_entity_poly.entity_id
_entity_poly.type
_entity_poly.pdbx_seq_one_letter_code
_entity_poly.pdbx_strand_id
1 'polypeptide(L)'
;MHKYIYFLVIFLIYQTSSFSKVSDVNKFDQKNLSNYFSAVLSINNNDAKNSLKFLENSKILNDRHEEHFKNYIKSLVANEKVDLAIKKIKYSPNNYSFLEKEVILLVDNLINKNLEKSSLNLEKIESLIDPDDRYHIILSKVLKNYLEVFKSNNIKSYKNNNFAELDEISLAFLSCYFDLKNTDKRFEEFIEYDGSSSRYIYFYLDYLIEQNKINKIDQVLQNINKLDKPLLIAQSVKWIEEKNYNKLNNLFSCKNEKDIIAEFFYLIANLYSSQGLFKESNFYIILTKYLNPKFTLNSTLLIENYMDTKKYKLVKNELSNIEKDNVIYNWFKVKKNASIIQETKNDDSALKFIKKEYGKIQNPSNKILFDMANILRNFQDYEGAIEIYSNLIQYSNYSAEEYADLLYKRGTSYERKKDFLKADEDLIESLKIDPDEPYVLNYLGYSWLERSYKIPDAMDMLKEAYSLRENDPYITDSIGWAYYLIEDFVNAKKYLEKAVKLMPYDPIVNDHYGDVLWRLNKKVQARYFWNGVLKLEDTEEELKKEIEKKLVFGL
;
A
#
# COMPACT_ATOMS: atom_id res chain seq x y z
N MET A 1 -79.48 -36.30 10.37
CA MET A 1 -78.04 -36.27 10.21
C MET A 1 -77.58 -35.46 9.00
N HIS A 2 -78.26 -35.42 7.85
CA HIS A 2 -77.83 -34.68 6.65
C HIS A 2 -77.94 -33.14 6.74
N LYS A 3 -78.79 -32.55 7.55
CA LYS A 3 -78.92 -31.09 7.71
C LYS A 3 -77.75 -30.46 8.48
N TYR A 4 -77.11 -31.20 9.36
CA TYR A 4 -75.95 -30.69 10.12
C TYR A 4 -74.62 -30.72 9.31
N ILE A 5 -74.50 -31.59 8.34
CA ILE A 5 -73.34 -31.69 7.45
C ILE A 5 -73.32 -30.50 6.50
N TYR A 6 -74.44 -30.03 6.00
CA TYR A 6 -74.48 -28.82 5.16
C TYR A 6 -74.12 -27.55 5.93
N PHE A 7 -74.46 -27.45 7.20
CA PHE A 7 -74.09 -26.33 8.03
C PHE A 7 -72.60 -26.33 8.35
N LEU A 8 -72.02 -27.48 8.54
CA LEU A 8 -70.54 -27.59 8.80
C LEU A 8 -69.74 -27.33 7.56
N VAL A 9 -70.21 -27.74 6.39
CA VAL A 9 -69.50 -27.43 5.10
C VAL A 9 -69.63 -25.95 4.74
N ILE A 10 -70.76 -25.30 4.99
CA ILE A 10 -70.93 -23.85 4.78
C ILE A 10 -70.10 -23.07 5.77
N PHE A 11 -69.91 -23.51 7.02
CA PHE A 11 -69.02 -22.85 8.00
C PHE A 11 -67.58 -23.01 7.65
N LEU A 12 -67.15 -24.14 7.08
CA LEU A 12 -65.78 -24.34 6.57
C LEU A 12 -65.47 -23.50 5.32
N ILE A 13 -66.50 -23.27 4.45
CA ILE A 13 -66.33 -22.43 3.25
C ILE A 13 -66.26 -20.92 3.63
N TYR A 14 -66.99 -20.51 4.70
CA TYR A 14 -66.92 -19.13 5.18
C TYR A 14 -65.67 -18.80 6.01
N GLN A 15 -65.00 -19.79 6.57
CA GLN A 15 -63.73 -19.54 7.27
C GLN A 15 -62.50 -19.38 6.34
N THR A 16 -62.60 -19.69 5.06
CA THR A 16 -61.53 -19.59 4.09
C THR A 16 -61.42 -18.23 3.39
N SER A 17 -62.24 -17.26 3.70
CA SER A 17 -62.29 -15.95 3.03
C SER A 17 -61.92 -14.75 3.90
N SER A 18 -61.32 -14.94 5.07
CA SER A 18 -60.67 -13.85 5.79
C SER A 18 -59.15 -13.93 5.67
N PHE A 19 -58.63 -14.08 4.46
CA PHE A 19 -57.30 -13.57 4.20
C PHE A 19 -57.41 -12.04 4.21
N SER A 20 -57.08 -11.43 5.32
CA SER A 20 -56.79 -10.04 5.35
C SER A 20 -55.79 -9.77 4.20
N LYS A 21 -56.12 -8.88 3.30
CA LYS A 21 -55.17 -8.35 2.36
C LYS A 21 -54.04 -7.70 3.20
N VAL A 22 -53.04 -8.48 3.52
CA VAL A 22 -51.79 -7.94 4.02
C VAL A 22 -51.16 -7.19 2.83
N SER A 23 -51.53 -5.94 2.68
CA SER A 23 -51.02 -5.03 1.66
C SER A 23 -49.55 -4.72 1.83
N ASP A 24 -48.89 -5.30 2.85
CA ASP A 24 -47.51 -5.07 3.23
C ASP A 24 -46.52 -6.21 2.94
N VAL A 25 -47.01 -7.38 2.49
CA VAL A 25 -46.17 -8.58 2.23
C VAL A 25 -45.28 -8.41 1.01
N ASN A 26 -45.63 -7.52 0.08
CA ASN A 26 -44.84 -7.32 -1.16
C ASN A 26 -43.49 -6.62 -0.98
N LYS A 27 -43.16 -6.06 0.19
CA LYS A 27 -41.87 -5.36 0.43
C LYS A 27 -40.77 -6.31 0.91
N PHE A 28 -41.12 -7.41 1.56
CA PHE A 28 -40.21 -8.45 2.04
C PHE A 28 -40.44 -9.78 1.30
N ASP A 29 -40.70 -9.73 -0.01
CA ASP A 29 -40.82 -10.91 -0.80
C ASP A 29 -39.51 -11.70 -0.90
N GLN A 30 -39.58 -12.98 -1.24
CA GLN A 30 -38.43 -13.86 -1.35
C GLN A 30 -37.36 -13.30 -2.33
N LYS A 31 -37.79 -12.63 -3.40
CA LYS A 31 -36.92 -12.06 -4.42
C LYS A 31 -36.11 -10.88 -3.87
N ASN A 32 -36.73 -9.97 -3.13
CA ASN A 32 -36.07 -8.84 -2.51
C ASN A 32 -35.04 -9.29 -1.44
N LEU A 33 -35.40 -10.25 -0.60
CA LEU A 33 -34.53 -10.85 0.38
C LEU A 33 -33.36 -11.60 -0.26
N SER A 34 -33.59 -12.39 -1.30
CA SER A 34 -32.56 -13.09 -2.05
C SER A 34 -31.56 -12.10 -2.67
N ASN A 35 -32.01 -11.01 -3.29
CA ASN A 35 -31.14 -9.97 -3.81
C ASN A 35 -30.34 -9.30 -2.67
N TYR A 36 -30.96 -8.99 -1.53
CA TYR A 36 -30.26 -8.39 -0.41
C TYR A 36 -29.14 -9.31 0.13
N PHE A 37 -29.41 -10.58 0.35
CA PHE A 37 -28.38 -11.53 0.79
C PHE A 37 -27.28 -11.70 -0.26
N SER A 38 -27.63 -11.74 -1.54
CA SER A 38 -26.64 -11.77 -2.63
C SER A 38 -25.78 -10.51 -2.64
N ALA A 39 -26.36 -9.35 -2.31
CA ALA A 39 -25.61 -8.10 -2.16
C ALA A 39 -24.63 -8.16 -0.99
N VAL A 40 -25.05 -8.66 0.18
CA VAL A 40 -24.19 -8.81 1.36
C VAL A 40 -23.01 -9.75 1.07
N LEU A 41 -23.26 -10.88 0.39
CA LEU A 41 -22.19 -11.78 -0.05
C LEU A 41 -21.23 -11.08 -1.02
N SER A 42 -21.75 -10.30 -1.97
CA SER A 42 -20.92 -9.53 -2.91
C SER A 42 -20.07 -8.47 -2.19
N ILE A 43 -20.62 -7.78 -1.18
CA ILE A 43 -19.89 -6.83 -0.34
C ILE A 43 -18.75 -7.55 0.40
N ASN A 44 -19.02 -8.72 0.99
CA ASN A 44 -18.01 -9.49 1.71
C ASN A 44 -16.86 -9.96 0.79
N ASN A 45 -17.19 -10.26 -0.46
CA ASN A 45 -16.24 -10.64 -1.50
C ASN A 45 -15.59 -9.41 -2.22
N ASN A 46 -15.79 -8.19 -1.73
CA ASN A 46 -15.31 -6.96 -2.36
C ASN A 46 -15.76 -6.79 -3.83
N ASP A 47 -16.92 -7.32 -4.19
CA ASP A 47 -17.51 -7.18 -5.52
C ASP A 47 -18.50 -6.00 -5.56
N ALA A 48 -17.95 -4.79 -5.67
CA ALA A 48 -18.73 -3.55 -5.65
C ALA A 48 -19.78 -3.49 -6.76
N LYS A 49 -19.49 -4.03 -7.94
CA LYS A 49 -20.41 -3.98 -9.08
C LYS A 49 -21.65 -4.84 -8.87
N ASN A 50 -21.46 -6.09 -8.44
CA ASN A 50 -22.60 -6.99 -8.19
C ASN A 50 -23.35 -6.59 -6.92
N SER A 51 -22.67 -6.10 -5.87
CA SER A 51 -23.33 -5.58 -4.68
C SER A 51 -24.32 -4.48 -5.04
N LEU A 52 -23.89 -3.48 -5.81
CA LEU A 52 -24.77 -2.39 -6.24
C LEU A 52 -25.95 -2.90 -7.08
N LYS A 53 -25.70 -3.79 -8.05
CA LYS A 53 -26.76 -4.40 -8.88
C LYS A 53 -27.83 -5.08 -8.04
N PHE A 54 -27.44 -5.88 -7.05
CA PHE A 54 -28.38 -6.59 -6.19
C PHE A 54 -29.14 -5.65 -5.24
N LEU A 55 -28.47 -4.60 -4.72
CA LEU A 55 -29.13 -3.58 -3.88
C LEU A 55 -30.11 -2.73 -4.69
N GLU A 56 -29.80 -2.39 -5.94
CA GLU A 56 -30.74 -1.72 -6.84
C GLU A 56 -31.97 -2.59 -7.14
N ASN A 57 -31.81 -3.91 -7.28
CA ASN A 57 -32.92 -4.84 -7.49
C ASN A 57 -33.80 -5.01 -6.24
N SER A 58 -33.30 -4.73 -5.05
CA SER A 58 -34.02 -4.79 -3.77
C SER A 58 -34.28 -3.41 -3.14
N LYS A 59 -34.15 -2.33 -3.93
CA LYS A 59 -34.27 -0.95 -3.45
C LYS A 59 -35.53 -0.62 -2.65
N ILE A 60 -36.61 -1.40 -2.80
CA ILE A 60 -37.83 -1.26 -2.02
C ILE A 60 -37.60 -1.43 -0.52
N LEU A 61 -36.48 -2.07 -0.13
CA LEU A 61 -36.09 -2.25 1.27
C LEU A 61 -35.42 -0.99 1.86
N ASN A 62 -35.00 -0.02 1.05
CA ASN A 62 -34.32 1.19 1.52
C ASN A 62 -35.14 1.96 2.57
N ASP A 63 -36.45 2.00 2.41
CA ASP A 63 -37.33 2.82 3.26
C ASP A 63 -37.68 2.16 4.60
N ARG A 64 -37.32 0.90 4.80
CA ARG A 64 -37.71 0.15 6.02
C ARG A 64 -36.55 -0.66 6.64
N HIS A 65 -35.40 -0.68 6.01
CA HIS A 65 -34.27 -1.50 6.46
C HIS A 65 -33.00 -0.67 6.43
N GLU A 66 -32.61 -0.14 7.58
CA GLU A 66 -31.47 0.76 7.71
C GLU A 66 -30.17 0.16 7.15
N GLU A 67 -29.87 -1.09 7.49
CA GLU A 67 -28.64 -1.75 7.02
C GLU A 67 -28.64 -1.98 5.49
N HIS A 68 -29.82 -2.20 4.87
CA HIS A 68 -29.92 -2.23 3.41
C HIS A 68 -29.59 -0.87 2.82
N PHE A 69 -30.13 0.21 3.37
CA PHE A 69 -29.86 1.57 2.90
C PHE A 69 -28.38 1.94 3.09
N LYS A 70 -27.79 1.65 4.24
CA LYS A 70 -26.36 1.83 4.51
C LYS A 70 -25.50 1.12 3.48
N ASN A 71 -25.76 -0.17 3.24
CA ASN A 71 -25.06 -0.97 2.25
C ASN A 71 -25.25 -0.42 0.82
N TYR A 72 -26.43 0.08 0.50
CA TYR A 72 -26.70 0.71 -0.79
C TYR A 72 -25.86 1.99 -1.00
N ILE A 73 -25.81 2.86 -0.01
CA ILE A 73 -24.99 4.09 -0.04
C ILE A 73 -23.50 3.74 -0.16
N LYS A 74 -23.00 2.80 0.66
CA LYS A 74 -21.59 2.34 0.57
C LYS A 74 -21.28 1.75 -0.80
N SER A 75 -22.19 0.96 -1.37
CA SER A 75 -22.00 0.38 -2.70
C SER A 75 -22.04 1.43 -3.83
N LEU A 76 -22.81 2.50 -3.69
CA LEU A 76 -22.77 3.63 -4.62
C LEU A 76 -21.41 4.31 -4.60
N VAL A 77 -20.86 4.60 -3.41
CA VAL A 77 -19.52 5.16 -3.28
C VAL A 77 -18.48 4.22 -3.86
N ALA A 78 -18.50 2.94 -3.51
CA ALA A 78 -17.57 1.93 -4.02
C ALA A 78 -17.59 1.77 -5.56
N ASN A 79 -18.66 2.23 -6.22
CA ASN A 79 -18.78 2.32 -7.68
C ASN A 79 -18.56 3.75 -8.21
N GLU A 80 -17.95 4.62 -7.43
CA GLU A 80 -17.64 6.03 -7.76
C GLU A 80 -18.88 6.89 -8.10
N LYS A 81 -20.07 6.49 -7.64
CA LYS A 81 -21.34 7.21 -7.84
C LYS A 81 -21.67 8.10 -6.63
N VAL A 82 -20.71 8.95 -6.20
CA VAL A 82 -20.83 9.76 -4.98
C VAL A 82 -21.99 10.75 -5.09
N ASP A 83 -22.18 11.43 -6.23
CA ASP A 83 -23.32 12.34 -6.45
C ASP A 83 -24.66 11.65 -6.27
N LEU A 84 -24.77 10.40 -6.76
CA LEU A 84 -25.98 9.61 -6.60
C LEU A 84 -26.19 9.19 -5.13
N ALA A 85 -25.13 8.86 -4.41
CA ALA A 85 -25.19 8.58 -2.97
C ALA A 85 -25.69 9.81 -2.20
N ILE A 86 -25.14 10.99 -2.45
CA ILE A 86 -25.57 12.28 -1.87
C ILE A 86 -27.06 12.51 -2.15
N LYS A 87 -27.47 12.36 -3.41
CA LYS A 87 -28.87 12.53 -3.80
C LYS A 87 -29.79 11.55 -3.05
N LYS A 88 -29.41 10.29 -2.94
CA LYS A 88 -30.21 9.27 -2.22
C LYS A 88 -30.30 9.57 -0.73
N ILE A 89 -29.23 10.05 -0.11
CA ILE A 89 -29.24 10.46 1.29
C ILE A 89 -30.18 11.66 1.50
N LYS A 90 -30.06 12.72 0.69
CA LYS A 90 -30.85 13.95 0.84
C LYS A 90 -32.36 13.75 0.62
N TYR A 91 -32.74 12.82 -0.24
CA TYR A 91 -34.13 12.53 -0.55
C TYR A 91 -34.68 11.26 0.13
N SER A 92 -33.95 10.67 1.08
CA SER A 92 -34.46 9.57 1.87
C SER A 92 -35.59 10.04 2.80
N PRO A 93 -36.74 9.34 2.84
CA PRO A 93 -37.81 9.69 3.76
C PRO A 93 -37.46 9.38 5.21
N ASN A 94 -36.44 8.54 5.45
CA ASN A 94 -36.02 8.10 6.76
C ASN A 94 -34.74 8.83 7.21
N ASN A 95 -34.72 9.17 8.49
CA ASN A 95 -33.57 9.81 9.09
C ASN A 95 -32.61 8.77 9.71
N TYR A 96 -32.17 7.78 8.91
CA TYR A 96 -31.14 6.83 9.35
C TYR A 96 -29.84 7.55 9.69
N SER A 97 -29.14 7.08 10.72
CA SER A 97 -27.92 7.72 11.21
C SER A 97 -26.77 6.69 11.24
N PHE A 98 -25.81 6.85 10.36
CA PHE A 98 -24.58 6.05 10.30
C PHE A 98 -23.41 6.92 9.83
N LEU A 99 -22.22 6.55 10.24
CA LEU A 99 -21.00 7.35 10.10
C LEU A 99 -20.72 7.74 8.64
N GLU A 100 -20.74 6.78 7.71
CA GLU A 100 -20.40 7.04 6.32
C GLU A 100 -21.37 8.03 5.65
N LYS A 101 -22.64 8.04 6.06
CA LYS A 101 -23.63 9.04 5.60
C LYS A 101 -23.20 10.44 5.99
N GLU A 102 -22.83 10.64 7.26
CA GLU A 102 -22.47 11.97 7.76
C GLU A 102 -21.15 12.45 7.16
N VAL A 103 -20.18 11.54 6.91
CA VAL A 103 -18.94 11.84 6.16
C VAL A 103 -19.24 12.28 4.72
N ILE A 104 -20.13 11.57 4.01
CA ILE A 104 -20.53 11.95 2.64
C ILE A 104 -21.21 13.31 2.62
N LEU A 105 -22.09 13.61 3.58
CA LEU A 105 -22.75 14.90 3.67
C LEU A 105 -21.79 16.05 4.07
N LEU A 106 -20.79 15.77 4.90
CA LEU A 106 -19.71 16.68 5.21
C LEU A 106 -18.95 17.07 3.94
N VAL A 107 -18.56 16.08 3.13
CA VAL A 107 -17.90 16.27 1.84
C VAL A 107 -18.76 17.12 0.89
N ASP A 108 -20.04 16.81 0.75
CA ASP A 108 -20.97 17.59 -0.07
C ASP A 108 -21.08 19.07 0.39
N ASN A 109 -21.13 19.28 1.71
CA ASN A 109 -21.18 20.64 2.26
C ASN A 109 -19.86 21.39 2.07
N LEU A 110 -18.71 20.72 2.14
CA LEU A 110 -17.40 21.31 1.81
C LEU A 110 -17.34 21.76 0.34
N ILE A 111 -17.80 20.93 -0.59
CA ILE A 111 -17.86 21.29 -2.03
C ILE A 111 -18.72 22.52 -2.26
N ASN A 112 -19.84 22.62 -1.53
CA ASN A 112 -20.76 23.74 -1.60
C ASN A 112 -20.33 24.93 -0.71
N LYS A 113 -19.13 24.93 -0.14
CA LYS A 113 -18.57 25.97 0.74
C LYS A 113 -19.44 26.28 1.97
N ASN A 114 -20.17 25.29 2.48
CA ASN A 114 -21.03 25.43 3.65
C ASN A 114 -20.37 24.84 4.91
N LEU A 115 -19.40 25.59 5.46
CA LEU A 115 -18.63 25.14 6.63
C LEU A 115 -19.49 24.93 7.88
N GLU A 116 -20.59 25.71 8.04
CA GLU A 116 -21.52 25.53 9.17
C GLU A 116 -22.20 24.15 9.13
N LYS A 117 -22.73 23.77 7.96
CA LYS A 117 -23.34 22.44 7.81
C LYS A 117 -22.30 21.33 7.90
N SER A 118 -21.08 21.56 7.43
CA SER A 118 -19.98 20.59 7.59
C SER A 118 -19.69 20.35 9.07
N SER A 119 -19.69 21.41 9.90
CA SER A 119 -19.50 21.27 11.36
C SER A 119 -20.64 20.50 12.02
N LEU A 120 -21.89 20.72 11.64
CA LEU A 120 -23.04 19.94 12.12
C LEU A 120 -22.96 18.45 11.76
N ASN A 121 -22.47 18.13 10.56
CA ASN A 121 -22.23 16.74 10.20
C ASN A 121 -21.08 16.13 11.04
N LEU A 122 -20.04 16.92 11.34
CA LEU A 122 -18.95 16.47 12.18
C LEU A 122 -19.41 16.15 13.62
N GLU A 123 -20.26 16.97 14.22
CA GLU A 123 -20.87 16.68 15.55
C GLU A 123 -21.63 15.36 15.55
N LYS A 124 -22.33 15.04 14.45
CA LYS A 124 -23.00 13.74 14.31
C LYS A 124 -21.98 12.60 14.13
N ILE A 125 -20.91 12.82 13.34
CA ILE A 125 -19.80 11.85 13.21
C ILE A 125 -19.25 11.55 14.60
N GLU A 126 -18.91 12.58 15.39
CA GLU A 126 -18.39 12.41 16.77
C GLU A 126 -19.32 11.56 17.65
N SER A 127 -20.64 11.70 17.50
CA SER A 127 -21.63 10.93 18.26
C SER A 127 -21.77 9.46 17.83
N LEU A 128 -21.26 9.11 16.63
CA LEU A 128 -21.37 7.77 16.04
C LEU A 128 -20.06 6.97 16.13
N ILE A 129 -18.96 7.60 16.56
CA ILE A 129 -17.65 6.95 16.66
C ILE A 129 -17.63 6.01 17.86
N ASP A 130 -17.18 4.79 17.62
CA ASP A 130 -16.81 3.85 18.68
C ASP A 130 -15.58 4.39 19.42
N PRO A 131 -15.60 4.51 20.76
CA PRO A 131 -14.47 4.97 21.55
C PRO A 131 -13.17 4.17 21.35
N ASP A 132 -13.26 2.95 20.89
CA ASP A 132 -12.10 2.08 20.61
C ASP A 132 -11.60 2.22 19.17
N ASP A 133 -12.31 2.92 18.28
CA ASP A 133 -11.91 3.15 16.89
C ASP A 133 -10.97 4.35 16.78
N ARG A 134 -9.67 4.07 16.87
CA ARG A 134 -8.61 5.09 16.80
C ARG A 134 -8.62 5.89 15.50
N TYR A 135 -8.93 5.28 14.37
CA TYR A 135 -8.89 5.95 13.07
C TYR A 135 -10.01 6.97 12.92
N HIS A 136 -11.21 6.64 13.37
CA HIS A 136 -12.32 7.59 13.36
C HIS A 136 -12.16 8.69 14.40
N ILE A 137 -11.49 8.40 15.53
CA ILE A 137 -11.12 9.44 16.53
C ILE A 137 -10.13 10.44 15.92
N ILE A 138 -9.09 9.96 15.22
CA ILE A 138 -8.13 10.81 14.52
C ILE A 138 -8.87 11.63 13.45
N LEU A 139 -9.70 10.97 12.63
CA LEU A 139 -10.51 11.61 11.61
C LEU A 139 -11.31 12.78 12.16
N SER A 140 -12.08 12.55 13.24
CA SER A 140 -12.96 13.59 13.79
C SER A 140 -12.19 14.77 14.38
N LYS A 141 -11.13 14.50 15.15
CA LYS A 141 -10.33 15.56 15.81
C LYS A 141 -9.60 16.45 14.80
N VAL A 142 -9.00 15.86 13.77
CA VAL A 142 -8.29 16.63 12.74
C VAL A 142 -9.28 17.43 11.87
N LEU A 143 -10.40 16.83 11.45
CA LEU A 143 -11.45 17.54 10.73
C LEU A 143 -12.01 18.71 11.55
N LYS A 144 -12.19 18.51 12.85
CA LYS A 144 -12.65 19.59 13.76
C LYS A 144 -11.69 20.77 13.74
N ASN A 145 -10.40 20.50 13.87
CA ASN A 145 -9.39 21.54 13.80
C ASN A 145 -9.42 22.31 12.48
N TYR A 146 -9.45 21.60 11.34
CA TYR A 146 -9.54 22.25 10.04
C TYR A 146 -10.80 23.12 9.91
N LEU A 147 -11.98 22.59 10.26
CA LEU A 147 -13.23 23.33 10.17
C LEU A 147 -13.26 24.54 11.10
N GLU A 148 -12.77 24.44 12.33
CA GLU A 148 -12.68 25.56 13.28
C GLU A 148 -11.76 26.65 12.74
N VAL A 149 -10.60 26.29 12.17
CA VAL A 149 -9.65 27.24 11.58
C VAL A 149 -10.24 27.93 10.35
N PHE A 150 -10.86 27.17 9.44
CA PHE A 150 -11.48 27.74 8.23
C PHE A 150 -12.66 28.65 8.57
N LYS A 151 -13.52 28.28 9.52
CA LYS A 151 -14.67 29.10 9.97
C LYS A 151 -14.23 30.39 10.65
N SER A 152 -13.24 30.30 11.55
CA SER A 152 -12.75 31.48 12.29
C SER A 152 -11.82 32.34 11.45
N ASN A 153 -11.36 31.85 10.30
CA ASN A 153 -10.31 32.44 9.48
C ASN A 153 -9.06 32.80 10.30
N ASN A 154 -8.69 31.94 11.24
CA ASN A 154 -7.61 32.21 12.19
C ASN A 154 -6.86 30.90 12.58
N ILE A 155 -5.58 30.83 12.25
CA ILE A 155 -4.74 29.66 12.60
C ILE A 155 -4.62 29.42 14.11
N LYS A 156 -4.80 30.45 14.95
CA LYS A 156 -4.76 30.31 16.41
C LYS A 156 -5.89 29.44 16.97
N SER A 157 -6.93 29.18 16.16
CA SER A 157 -8.01 28.25 16.52
C SER A 157 -7.58 26.78 16.44
N TYR A 158 -6.43 26.48 15.80
CA TYR A 158 -5.88 25.13 15.77
C TYR A 158 -5.47 24.65 17.16
N LYS A 159 -5.91 23.46 17.54
CA LYS A 159 -5.55 22.81 18.80
C LYS A 159 -4.68 21.59 18.49
N ASN A 160 -3.50 21.52 19.12
CA ASN A 160 -2.63 20.37 18.99
C ASN A 160 -3.34 19.12 19.58
N ASN A 161 -3.44 18.05 18.79
CA ASN A 161 -4.08 16.80 19.16
C ASN A 161 -3.10 15.78 19.76
N ASN A 162 -1.81 16.08 19.80
CA ASN A 162 -0.70 15.16 20.13
C ASN A 162 -0.62 13.95 19.16
N PHE A 163 -0.90 14.18 17.90
CA PHE A 163 -0.76 13.18 16.82
C PHE A 163 0.57 13.30 16.07
N ALA A 164 1.60 13.86 16.68
CA ALA A 164 2.96 14.00 16.16
C ALA A 164 2.98 14.56 14.72
N GLU A 165 3.50 13.80 13.76
CA GLU A 165 3.64 14.22 12.36
C GLU A 165 2.34 14.75 11.73
N LEU A 166 1.19 14.23 12.12
CA LEU A 166 -0.09 14.65 11.58
C LEU A 166 -0.47 16.09 11.96
N ASP A 167 -0.10 16.51 13.17
CA ASP A 167 -0.27 17.91 13.59
C ASP A 167 0.72 18.82 12.84
N GLU A 168 1.97 18.39 12.61
CA GLU A 168 2.97 19.17 11.88
C GLU A 168 2.57 19.36 10.40
N ILE A 169 2.10 18.32 9.74
CA ILE A 169 1.55 18.38 8.39
C ILE A 169 0.38 19.35 8.31
N SER A 170 -0.56 19.24 9.26
CA SER A 170 -1.72 20.12 9.31
C SER A 170 -1.32 21.59 9.49
N LEU A 171 -0.35 21.85 10.36
CA LEU A 171 0.17 23.20 10.60
C LEU A 171 0.95 23.75 9.40
N ALA A 172 1.66 22.89 8.64
CA ALA A 172 2.35 23.32 7.43
C ALA A 172 1.34 23.76 6.36
N PHE A 173 0.29 22.94 6.09
CA PHE A 173 -0.77 23.32 5.15
C PHE A 173 -1.53 24.57 5.59
N LEU A 174 -1.88 24.71 6.87
CA LEU A 174 -2.55 25.90 7.39
C LEU A 174 -1.65 27.12 7.36
N SER A 175 -0.33 26.99 7.59
CA SER A 175 0.62 28.08 7.43
C SER A 175 0.70 28.56 5.98
N CYS A 176 0.67 27.64 5.03
CA CYS A 176 0.55 27.93 3.62
C CYS A 176 -0.80 28.60 3.30
N TYR A 177 -1.91 28.09 3.84
CA TYR A 177 -3.25 28.66 3.64
C TYR A 177 -3.32 30.15 4.02
N PHE A 178 -2.67 30.54 5.11
CA PHE A 178 -2.65 31.93 5.63
C PHE A 178 -1.44 32.76 5.18
N ASP A 179 -0.59 32.28 4.26
CA ASP A 179 0.64 32.96 3.81
C ASP A 179 1.58 33.37 4.97
N LEU A 180 1.77 32.51 5.94
CA LEU A 180 2.60 32.82 7.09
C LEU A 180 4.10 32.77 6.72
N LYS A 181 4.90 33.69 7.33
CA LYS A 181 6.34 33.79 7.07
C LYS A 181 7.14 32.54 7.44
N ASN A 182 6.62 31.71 8.33
CA ASN A 182 7.27 30.50 8.81
C ASN A 182 6.86 29.23 8.03
N THR A 183 6.14 29.34 6.93
CA THR A 183 5.69 28.19 6.13
C THR A 183 6.84 27.34 5.62
N ASP A 184 7.91 27.96 5.08
CA ASP A 184 9.12 27.23 4.67
C ASP A 184 9.67 26.34 5.79
N LYS A 185 9.88 26.98 6.97
CA LYS A 185 10.46 26.30 8.12
C LYS A 185 9.60 25.10 8.56
N ARG A 186 8.27 25.22 8.51
CA ARG A 186 7.37 24.13 8.87
C ARG A 186 7.46 22.95 7.91
N PHE A 187 7.60 23.20 6.61
CA PHE A 187 7.84 22.10 5.66
C PHE A 187 9.22 21.47 5.86
N GLU A 188 10.25 22.27 6.06
CA GLU A 188 11.64 21.80 6.23
C GLU A 188 11.81 20.95 7.51
N GLU A 189 11.05 21.25 8.59
CA GLU A 189 11.16 20.57 9.88
C GLU A 189 10.67 19.12 9.88
N PHE A 190 9.74 18.73 8.98
CA PHE A 190 9.20 17.37 8.97
C PHE A 190 9.49 16.59 7.68
N ILE A 191 10.06 17.23 6.65
CA ILE A 191 10.40 16.54 5.41
C ILE A 191 11.69 15.71 5.61
N GLU A 192 11.52 14.40 5.45
CA GLU A 192 12.63 13.45 5.30
C GLU A 192 12.67 13.01 3.85
N TYR A 193 13.84 13.12 3.18
CA TYR A 193 13.97 12.90 1.73
C TYR A 193 13.92 11.42 1.33
N ASP A 194 14.20 10.53 2.24
CA ASP A 194 14.23 9.07 2.11
C ASP A 194 13.17 8.33 2.95
N GLY A 195 12.40 9.08 3.71
CA GLY A 195 11.45 8.54 4.68
C GLY A 195 9.98 8.54 4.23
N SER A 196 9.11 8.26 5.19
CA SER A 196 7.65 8.19 5.03
C SER A 196 7.02 9.53 4.64
N SER A 197 7.67 10.64 4.95
CA SER A 197 7.26 12.01 4.65
C SER A 197 7.56 12.46 3.21
N SER A 198 8.18 11.61 2.40
CA SER A 198 8.61 11.96 1.02
C SER A 198 7.49 12.52 0.13
N ARG A 199 6.22 12.12 0.34
CA ARG A 199 5.06 12.68 -0.37
C ARG A 199 4.94 14.19 -0.17
N TYR A 200 5.34 14.70 0.99
CA TYR A 200 5.22 16.13 1.34
C TYR A 200 6.26 17.01 0.65
N ILE A 201 7.32 16.43 0.10
CA ILE A 201 8.24 17.12 -0.80
C ILE A 201 7.47 17.72 -1.98
N TYR A 202 6.48 17.01 -2.52
CA TYR A 202 5.62 17.53 -3.59
C TYR A 202 4.90 18.82 -3.16
N PHE A 203 4.25 18.82 -1.99
CA PHE A 203 3.51 19.99 -1.50
C PHE A 203 4.43 21.17 -1.17
N TYR A 204 5.65 20.90 -0.71
CA TYR A 204 6.65 21.94 -0.49
C TYR A 204 7.14 22.53 -1.82
N LEU A 205 7.44 21.69 -2.81
CA LEU A 205 7.80 22.16 -4.16
C LEU A 205 6.68 23.00 -4.79
N ASP A 206 5.42 22.56 -4.66
CA ASP A 206 4.24 23.31 -5.12
C ASP A 206 4.19 24.70 -4.48
N TYR A 207 4.30 24.80 -3.16
CA TYR A 207 4.39 26.05 -2.43
C TYR A 207 5.58 26.93 -2.87
N LEU A 208 6.77 26.35 -3.03
CA LEU A 208 7.96 27.11 -3.46
C LEU A 208 7.79 27.69 -4.86
N ILE A 209 7.14 26.96 -5.77
CA ILE A 209 6.83 27.42 -7.12
C ILE A 209 5.81 28.56 -7.07
N GLU A 210 4.72 28.44 -6.30
CA GLU A 210 3.72 29.50 -6.11
C GLU A 210 4.36 30.79 -5.56
N GLN A 211 5.33 30.65 -4.65
CA GLN A 211 6.08 31.78 -4.05
C GLN A 211 7.27 32.26 -4.89
N ASN A 212 7.51 31.68 -6.08
CA ASN A 212 8.63 31.99 -6.98
C ASN A 212 10.02 31.89 -6.30
N LYS A 213 10.20 30.90 -5.40
CA LYS A 213 11.44 30.66 -4.62
C LYS A 213 12.38 29.67 -5.34
N ILE A 214 12.80 30.01 -6.56
CA ILE A 214 13.56 29.10 -7.45
C ILE A 214 14.82 28.53 -6.78
N ASN A 215 15.60 29.35 -6.08
CA ASN A 215 16.84 28.90 -5.42
C ASN A 215 16.59 27.80 -4.37
N LYS A 216 15.44 27.85 -3.68
CA LYS A 216 15.08 26.79 -2.72
C LYS A 216 14.62 25.51 -3.43
N ILE A 217 13.96 25.62 -4.58
CA ILE A 217 13.60 24.47 -5.40
C ILE A 217 14.86 23.67 -5.77
N ASP A 218 15.90 24.35 -6.23
CA ASP A 218 17.16 23.68 -6.59
C ASP A 218 17.80 22.97 -5.40
N GLN A 219 17.75 23.57 -4.19
CA GLN A 219 18.22 22.93 -2.96
C GLN A 219 17.41 21.66 -2.62
N VAL A 220 16.08 21.73 -2.72
CA VAL A 220 15.23 20.55 -2.49
C VAL A 220 15.53 19.44 -3.50
N LEU A 221 15.67 19.79 -4.78
CA LEU A 221 15.97 18.83 -5.84
C LEU A 221 17.32 18.12 -5.67
N GLN A 222 18.34 18.81 -5.11
CA GLN A 222 19.66 18.23 -4.84
C GLN A 222 19.60 17.13 -3.78
N ASN A 223 18.67 17.22 -2.83
CA ASN A 223 18.51 16.25 -1.75
C ASN A 223 17.59 15.07 -2.12
N ILE A 224 16.87 15.14 -3.25
CA ILE A 224 16.00 14.03 -3.70
C ILE A 224 16.85 12.92 -4.31
N ASN A 225 16.66 11.69 -3.84
CA ASN A 225 17.28 10.51 -4.45
C ASN A 225 16.95 10.42 -5.95
N LYS A 226 17.98 10.27 -6.78
CA LYS A 226 17.85 10.30 -8.25
C LYS A 226 17.42 8.97 -8.83
N LEU A 227 17.67 7.87 -8.12
CA LEU A 227 17.41 6.50 -8.55
C LEU A 227 16.09 6.00 -8.03
N ASP A 228 15.92 5.97 -6.72
CA ASP A 228 14.72 5.46 -6.05
C ASP A 228 13.90 6.59 -5.43
N LYS A 229 12.87 6.99 -6.12
CA LYS A 229 11.92 8.03 -5.68
C LYS A 229 10.49 7.62 -5.97
N PRO A 230 9.53 7.98 -5.09
CA PRO A 230 8.11 7.73 -5.31
C PRO A 230 7.61 8.33 -6.62
N LEU A 231 6.57 7.74 -7.20
CA LEU A 231 6.01 8.15 -8.49
C LEU A 231 5.66 9.64 -8.56
N LEU A 232 5.02 10.18 -7.52
CA LEU A 232 4.66 11.60 -7.44
C LEU A 232 5.89 12.50 -7.50
N ILE A 233 6.94 12.18 -6.76
CA ILE A 233 8.18 12.94 -6.72
C ILE A 233 8.93 12.83 -8.06
N ALA A 234 9.04 11.63 -8.62
CA ALA A 234 9.66 11.42 -9.92
C ALA A 234 9.00 12.28 -11.01
N GLN A 235 7.68 12.38 -10.96
CA GLN A 235 6.92 13.20 -11.90
C GLN A 235 7.08 14.70 -11.63
N SER A 236 7.10 15.10 -10.37
CA SER A 236 7.29 16.51 -9.98
C SER A 236 8.65 17.02 -10.44
N VAL A 237 9.71 16.26 -10.18
CA VAL A 237 11.08 16.57 -10.64
C VAL A 237 11.10 16.76 -12.15
N LYS A 238 10.51 15.85 -12.91
CA LYS A 238 10.44 15.95 -14.37
C LYS A 238 9.72 17.22 -14.85
N TRP A 239 8.57 17.57 -14.25
CA TRP A 239 7.87 18.81 -14.61
C TRP A 239 8.68 20.07 -14.30
N ILE A 240 9.45 20.07 -13.21
CA ILE A 240 10.33 21.18 -12.84
C ILE A 240 11.49 21.29 -13.84
N GLU A 241 12.14 20.18 -14.21
CA GLU A 241 13.22 20.14 -15.22
C GLU A 241 12.74 20.65 -16.59
N GLU A 242 11.51 20.31 -16.96
CA GLU A 242 10.84 20.75 -18.18
C GLU A 242 10.28 22.20 -18.06
N LYS A 243 10.42 22.86 -16.90
CA LYS A 243 9.83 24.17 -16.57
C LYS A 243 8.30 24.22 -16.75
N ASN A 244 7.65 23.09 -16.57
CA ASN A 244 6.20 22.92 -16.71
C ASN A 244 5.49 23.06 -15.35
N TYR A 245 5.72 24.17 -14.68
CA TYR A 245 5.22 24.44 -13.32
C TYR A 245 3.68 24.38 -13.23
N ASN A 246 2.99 24.77 -14.30
CA ASN A 246 1.52 24.72 -14.34
C ASN A 246 0.94 23.32 -14.13
N LYS A 247 1.64 22.27 -14.60
CA LYS A 247 1.19 20.89 -14.37
C LYS A 247 1.27 20.49 -12.91
N LEU A 248 2.25 21.01 -12.18
CA LEU A 248 2.43 20.76 -10.77
C LEU A 248 1.39 21.53 -9.93
N ASN A 249 1.29 22.85 -10.11
CA ASN A 249 0.40 23.72 -9.33
C ASN A 249 -1.11 23.49 -9.59
N ASN A 250 -1.47 22.80 -10.67
CA ASN A 250 -2.86 22.49 -10.95
C ASN A 250 -3.42 21.28 -10.18
N LEU A 251 -2.57 20.47 -9.54
CA LEU A 251 -2.99 19.26 -8.87
C LEU A 251 -3.52 19.49 -7.45
N PHE A 252 -2.95 20.47 -6.76
CA PHE A 252 -3.26 20.77 -5.37
C PHE A 252 -3.06 22.26 -5.13
N SER A 253 -3.80 22.83 -4.18
CA SER A 253 -3.52 24.15 -3.64
C SER A 253 -3.81 24.19 -2.15
N CYS A 254 -2.85 24.60 -1.37
CA CYS A 254 -3.05 24.84 0.07
C CYS A 254 -4.00 26.02 0.35
N LYS A 255 -4.37 26.80 -0.67
CA LYS A 255 -5.37 27.87 -0.59
C LYS A 255 -6.81 27.36 -0.73
N ASN A 256 -6.97 26.07 -0.93
CA ASN A 256 -8.27 25.44 -1.16
C ASN A 256 -8.57 24.42 -0.04
N GLU A 257 -9.57 24.71 0.78
CA GLU A 257 -9.98 23.86 1.90
C GLU A 257 -10.27 22.42 1.47
N LYS A 258 -10.85 22.24 0.26
CA LYS A 258 -11.17 20.91 -0.27
C LYS A 258 -9.93 20.08 -0.56
N ASP A 259 -8.87 20.72 -1.06
CA ASP A 259 -7.62 20.04 -1.41
C ASP A 259 -6.88 19.60 -0.13
N ILE A 260 -6.88 20.45 0.92
CA ILE A 260 -6.33 20.11 2.23
C ILE A 260 -7.11 18.93 2.85
N ILE A 261 -8.44 18.98 2.84
CA ILE A 261 -9.27 17.89 3.39
C ILE A 261 -9.14 16.62 2.54
N ALA A 262 -9.01 16.75 1.22
CA ALA A 262 -8.76 15.60 0.33
C ALA A 262 -7.44 14.91 0.68
N GLU A 263 -6.37 15.67 0.93
CA GLU A 263 -5.09 15.08 1.35
C GLU A 263 -5.21 14.40 2.72
N PHE A 264 -5.93 15.00 3.65
CA PHE A 264 -6.19 14.37 4.94
C PHE A 264 -6.97 13.04 4.78
N PHE A 265 -7.98 12.98 3.91
CA PHE A 265 -8.68 11.71 3.61
C PHE A 265 -7.77 10.68 2.95
N TYR A 266 -6.80 11.13 2.12
CA TYR A 266 -5.78 10.24 1.58
C TYR A 266 -4.93 9.60 2.69
N LEU A 267 -4.52 10.38 3.70
CA LEU A 267 -3.77 9.85 4.85
C LEU A 267 -4.58 8.80 5.63
N ILE A 268 -5.84 9.10 5.91
CA ILE A 268 -6.74 8.15 6.57
C ILE A 268 -6.89 6.86 5.75
N ALA A 269 -7.04 6.99 4.44
CA ALA A 269 -7.12 5.83 3.55
C ALA A 269 -5.83 5.01 3.56
N ASN A 270 -4.67 5.66 3.60
CA ASN A 270 -3.37 4.99 3.67
C ASN A 270 -3.20 4.24 5.00
N LEU A 271 -3.65 4.82 6.13
CA LEU A 271 -3.66 4.15 7.42
C LEU A 271 -4.52 2.87 7.40
N TYR A 272 -5.71 2.92 6.81
CA TYR A 272 -6.55 1.73 6.65
C TYR A 272 -5.90 0.69 5.72
N SER A 273 -5.30 1.14 4.60
CA SER A 273 -4.61 0.25 3.65
C SER A 273 -3.47 -0.52 4.31
N SER A 274 -2.64 0.16 5.12
CA SER A 274 -1.51 -0.45 5.82
C SER A 274 -1.92 -1.55 6.82
N GLN A 275 -3.19 -1.58 7.24
CA GLN A 275 -3.76 -2.60 8.11
C GLN A 275 -4.57 -3.67 7.33
N GLY A 276 -4.54 -3.65 6.00
CA GLY A 276 -5.33 -4.56 5.17
C GLY A 276 -6.83 -4.27 5.16
N LEU A 277 -7.27 -3.13 5.71
CA LEU A 277 -8.68 -2.70 5.76
C LEU A 277 -9.05 -1.98 4.45
N PHE A 278 -8.97 -2.72 3.35
CA PHE A 278 -9.07 -2.16 1.99
C PHE A 278 -10.46 -1.58 1.66
N LYS A 279 -11.55 -2.02 2.29
CA LYS A 279 -12.89 -1.46 2.06
C LYS A 279 -12.99 -0.04 2.59
N GLU A 280 -12.51 0.16 3.79
CA GLU A 280 -12.47 1.45 4.49
C GLU A 280 -11.49 2.39 3.75
N SER A 281 -10.31 1.92 3.41
CA SER A 281 -9.34 2.64 2.58
C SER A 281 -9.98 3.13 1.27
N ASN A 282 -10.60 2.23 0.50
CA ASN A 282 -11.21 2.56 -0.78
C ASN A 282 -12.35 3.60 -0.64
N PHE A 283 -13.12 3.54 0.45
CA PHE A 283 -14.16 4.53 0.73
C PHE A 283 -13.57 5.94 0.83
N TYR A 284 -12.51 6.12 1.62
CA TYR A 284 -11.87 7.45 1.77
C TYR A 284 -11.12 7.90 0.52
N ILE A 285 -10.46 6.99 -0.22
CA ILE A 285 -9.81 7.35 -1.50
C ILE A 285 -10.82 7.82 -2.54
N ILE A 286 -11.99 7.23 -2.62
CA ILE A 286 -13.03 7.66 -3.55
C ILE A 286 -13.55 9.06 -3.17
N LEU A 287 -13.70 9.35 -1.88
CA LEU A 287 -14.05 10.70 -1.41
C LEU A 287 -12.91 11.70 -1.66
N THR A 288 -11.64 11.28 -1.52
CA THR A 288 -10.47 12.08 -1.91
C THR A 288 -10.53 12.48 -3.39
N LYS A 289 -10.78 11.49 -4.28
CA LYS A 289 -10.96 11.73 -5.73
C LYS A 289 -12.14 12.68 -6.01
N TYR A 290 -13.20 12.57 -5.24
CA TYR A 290 -14.39 13.41 -5.39
C TYR A 290 -14.14 14.86 -4.94
N LEU A 291 -13.39 15.08 -3.86
CA LEU A 291 -12.99 16.42 -3.38
C LEU A 291 -11.97 17.08 -4.31
N ASN A 292 -10.95 16.35 -4.76
CA ASN A 292 -9.92 16.82 -5.66
C ASN A 292 -9.74 15.88 -6.87
N PRO A 293 -10.60 15.98 -7.90
CA PRO A 293 -10.55 15.12 -9.08
C PRO A 293 -9.33 15.37 -9.98
N LYS A 294 -8.63 16.49 -9.80
CA LYS A 294 -7.43 16.83 -10.58
C LYS A 294 -6.21 16.02 -10.12
N PHE A 295 -6.16 15.62 -8.85
CA PHE A 295 -5.05 14.87 -8.29
C PHE A 295 -5.18 13.37 -8.59
N THR A 296 -5.08 13.01 -9.87
CA THR A 296 -5.32 11.63 -10.35
C THR A 296 -4.37 10.61 -9.74
N LEU A 297 -3.18 11.02 -9.28
CA LEU A 297 -2.23 10.14 -8.58
C LEU A 297 -2.72 9.61 -7.23
N ASN A 298 -3.76 10.22 -6.64
CA ASN A 298 -4.40 9.65 -5.47
C ASN A 298 -4.99 8.25 -5.76
N SER A 299 -5.32 7.96 -7.03
CA SER A 299 -5.75 6.61 -7.46
C SER A 299 -4.67 5.54 -7.34
N THR A 300 -3.39 5.88 -7.14
CA THR A 300 -2.33 4.87 -6.98
C THR A 300 -2.58 3.98 -5.77
N LEU A 301 -3.04 4.53 -4.65
CA LEU A 301 -3.39 3.74 -3.47
C LEU A 301 -4.58 2.80 -3.75
N LEU A 302 -5.57 3.25 -4.52
CA LEU A 302 -6.69 2.41 -4.94
C LEU A 302 -6.23 1.26 -5.84
N ILE A 303 -5.25 1.53 -6.72
CA ILE A 303 -4.61 0.52 -7.58
C ILE A 303 -3.91 -0.54 -6.72
N GLU A 304 -3.12 -0.13 -5.71
CA GLU A 304 -2.45 -1.07 -4.80
C GLU A 304 -3.48 -1.92 -4.05
N ASN A 305 -4.49 -1.33 -3.44
CA ASN A 305 -5.57 -2.06 -2.75
C ASN A 305 -6.26 -3.08 -3.67
N TYR A 306 -6.43 -2.75 -4.95
CA TYR A 306 -7.01 -3.69 -5.92
C TYR A 306 -6.01 -4.77 -6.36
N MET A 307 -4.70 -4.48 -6.37
CA MET A 307 -3.66 -5.49 -6.59
C MET A 307 -3.65 -6.51 -5.45
N ASP A 308 -3.59 -6.06 -4.20
CA ASP A 308 -3.56 -6.91 -3.00
C ASP A 308 -4.81 -7.80 -2.89
N THR A 309 -5.95 -7.27 -3.33
CA THR A 309 -7.22 -8.04 -3.36
C THR A 309 -7.44 -8.79 -4.68
N LYS A 310 -6.44 -8.85 -5.58
CA LYS A 310 -6.46 -9.55 -6.88
C LYS A 310 -7.61 -9.12 -7.80
N LYS A 311 -8.06 -7.86 -7.70
CA LYS A 311 -9.14 -7.27 -8.52
C LYS A 311 -8.59 -6.64 -9.82
N TYR A 312 -7.85 -7.40 -10.60
CA TYR A 312 -7.08 -6.94 -11.77
C TYR A 312 -7.89 -6.17 -12.81
N LYS A 313 -9.19 -6.45 -12.94
CA LYS A 313 -10.06 -5.68 -13.85
C LYS A 313 -10.23 -4.24 -13.37
N LEU A 314 -10.36 -4.02 -12.05
CA LEU A 314 -10.46 -2.69 -11.47
C LEU A 314 -9.11 -1.96 -11.55
N VAL A 315 -8.00 -2.67 -11.33
CA VAL A 315 -6.65 -2.13 -11.55
C VAL A 315 -6.53 -1.56 -12.98
N LYS A 316 -6.90 -2.34 -13.99
CA LYS A 316 -6.81 -1.90 -15.40
C LYS A 316 -7.69 -0.68 -15.69
N ASN A 317 -8.87 -0.61 -15.08
CA ASN A 317 -9.74 0.56 -15.22
C ASN A 317 -9.08 1.81 -14.61
N GLU A 318 -8.56 1.73 -13.37
CA GLU A 318 -7.87 2.87 -12.73
C GLU A 318 -6.62 3.28 -13.51
N LEU A 319 -5.80 2.31 -13.95
CA LEU A 319 -4.62 2.60 -14.78
C LEU A 319 -4.98 3.33 -16.08
N SER A 320 -6.18 3.11 -16.64
CA SER A 320 -6.62 3.79 -17.87
C SER A 320 -6.96 5.26 -17.65
N ASN A 321 -7.27 5.67 -16.40
CA ASN A 321 -7.59 7.04 -16.02
C ASN A 321 -6.35 7.91 -15.77
N ILE A 322 -5.17 7.30 -15.61
CA ILE A 322 -3.91 8.02 -15.47
C ILE A 322 -3.48 8.58 -16.83
N GLU A 323 -2.93 9.80 -16.83
CA GLU A 323 -2.48 10.53 -18.02
C GLU A 323 -1.63 9.66 -18.97
N LYS A 324 -1.92 9.73 -20.28
CA LYS A 324 -1.30 8.83 -21.27
C LYS A 324 0.04 9.34 -21.80
N ASP A 325 0.21 10.65 -21.87
CA ASP A 325 1.36 11.27 -22.55
C ASP A 325 2.56 11.49 -21.62
N ASN A 326 2.55 10.82 -20.48
CA ASN A 326 3.58 10.95 -19.47
C ASN A 326 4.40 9.66 -19.36
N VAL A 327 5.68 9.75 -19.65
CA VAL A 327 6.61 8.61 -19.66
C VAL A 327 6.71 7.92 -18.27
N ILE A 328 6.74 8.71 -17.18
CA ILE A 328 6.83 8.18 -15.80
C ILE A 328 5.55 7.41 -15.45
N TYR A 329 4.38 7.99 -15.78
CA TYR A 329 3.10 7.33 -15.53
C TYR A 329 2.90 6.09 -16.42
N ASN A 330 3.34 6.15 -17.67
CA ASN A 330 3.30 4.99 -18.55
C ASN A 330 4.20 3.86 -18.03
N TRP A 331 5.38 4.19 -17.50
CA TRP A 331 6.25 3.20 -16.89
C TRP A 331 5.60 2.55 -15.65
N PHE A 332 4.96 3.33 -14.79
CA PHE A 332 4.16 2.80 -13.68
C PHE A 332 3.07 1.83 -14.16
N LYS A 333 2.32 2.20 -15.23
CA LYS A 333 1.31 1.31 -15.84
C LYS A 333 1.92 0.02 -16.37
N VAL A 334 3.08 0.10 -17.02
CA VAL A 334 3.80 -1.06 -17.55
C VAL A 334 4.18 -2.00 -16.39
N LYS A 335 4.75 -1.48 -15.31
CA LYS A 335 5.11 -2.28 -14.13
C LYS A 335 3.88 -2.99 -13.54
N LYS A 336 2.78 -2.28 -13.31
CA LYS A 336 1.54 -2.89 -12.77
C LYS A 336 0.92 -3.94 -13.71
N ASN A 337 0.94 -3.71 -15.03
CA ASN A 337 0.47 -4.72 -15.99
C ASN A 337 1.40 -5.94 -16.03
N ALA A 338 2.72 -5.76 -15.89
CA ALA A 338 3.66 -6.87 -15.77
C ALA A 338 3.39 -7.72 -14.51
N SER A 339 3.16 -7.07 -13.36
CA SER A 339 2.76 -7.79 -12.13
C SER A 339 1.46 -8.59 -12.30
N ILE A 340 0.45 -8.02 -12.98
CA ILE A 340 -0.79 -8.77 -13.30
C ILE A 340 -0.50 -9.97 -14.19
N ILE A 341 0.38 -9.83 -15.20
CA ILE A 341 0.76 -10.93 -16.08
C ILE A 341 1.51 -12.02 -15.29
N GLN A 342 2.40 -11.63 -14.41
CA GLN A 342 3.12 -12.54 -13.53
C GLN A 342 2.15 -13.39 -12.70
N GLU A 343 1.22 -12.76 -11.99
CA GLU A 343 0.21 -13.41 -11.14
C GLU A 343 -0.80 -14.29 -11.91
N THR A 344 -1.13 -13.89 -13.15
CA THR A 344 -2.19 -14.57 -13.92
C THR A 344 -1.67 -15.56 -14.94
N LYS A 345 -0.36 -15.53 -15.24
CA LYS A 345 0.27 -16.43 -16.23
C LYS A 345 1.57 -17.03 -15.67
N ASN A 346 2.69 -16.33 -15.85
CA ASN A 346 4.01 -16.74 -15.36
C ASN A 346 5.04 -15.60 -15.52
N ASP A 347 6.22 -15.82 -14.94
CA ASP A 347 7.35 -14.89 -14.94
C ASP A 347 7.86 -14.62 -16.35
N ASP A 348 8.02 -15.63 -17.19
CA ASP A 348 8.52 -15.48 -18.57
C ASP A 348 7.64 -14.52 -19.40
N SER A 349 6.32 -14.66 -19.25
CA SER A 349 5.36 -13.79 -19.96
C SER A 349 5.44 -12.34 -19.46
N ALA A 350 5.63 -12.15 -18.14
CA ALA A 350 5.79 -10.84 -17.54
C ALA A 350 7.10 -10.18 -17.97
N LEU A 351 8.21 -10.90 -17.92
CA LEU A 351 9.52 -10.42 -18.36
C LEU A 351 9.52 -10.04 -19.84
N LYS A 352 8.95 -10.90 -20.70
CA LYS A 352 8.82 -10.61 -22.12
C LYS A 352 7.98 -9.36 -22.38
N PHE A 353 6.88 -9.19 -21.66
CA PHE A 353 6.04 -8.00 -21.76
C PHE A 353 6.80 -6.74 -21.36
N ILE A 354 7.47 -6.73 -20.19
CA ILE A 354 8.11 -5.52 -19.69
C ILE A 354 9.32 -5.13 -20.55
N LYS A 355 10.14 -6.10 -21.03
CA LYS A 355 11.24 -5.85 -21.98
C LYS A 355 10.74 -5.20 -23.27
N LYS A 356 9.61 -5.69 -23.81
CA LYS A 356 8.97 -5.13 -25.00
C LYS A 356 8.52 -3.68 -24.79
N GLU A 357 7.88 -3.39 -23.67
CA GLU A 357 7.39 -2.03 -23.38
C GLU A 357 8.53 -1.07 -23.04
N TYR A 358 9.54 -1.53 -22.30
CA TYR A 358 10.76 -0.76 -22.03
C TYR A 358 11.49 -0.37 -23.32
N GLY A 359 11.63 -1.28 -24.28
CA GLY A 359 12.30 -1.01 -25.56
C GLY A 359 11.61 0.05 -26.46
N LYS A 360 10.40 0.49 -26.09
CA LYS A 360 9.71 1.62 -26.75
C LYS A 360 10.07 2.98 -26.17
N ILE A 361 10.70 3.01 -25.00
CA ILE A 361 11.03 4.25 -24.29
C ILE A 361 12.31 4.82 -24.89
N GLN A 362 12.20 6.00 -25.48
CA GLN A 362 13.36 6.74 -25.95
C GLN A 362 13.95 7.56 -24.78
N ASN A 363 15.26 7.49 -24.55
CA ASN A 363 15.98 8.20 -23.48
C ASN A 363 15.33 8.02 -22.09
N PRO A 364 15.32 6.77 -21.55
CA PRO A 364 14.76 6.52 -20.24
C PRO A 364 15.53 7.32 -19.16
N SER A 365 14.78 7.87 -18.19
CA SER A 365 15.40 8.55 -17.04
C SER A 365 16.13 7.55 -16.13
N ASN A 366 17.03 8.03 -15.27
CA ASN A 366 17.76 7.20 -14.30
C ASN A 366 16.81 6.36 -13.44
N LYS A 367 15.66 6.92 -13.04
CA LYS A 367 14.61 6.18 -12.33
C LYS A 367 14.09 4.98 -13.13
N ILE A 368 13.83 5.17 -14.42
CA ILE A 368 13.31 4.08 -15.29
C ILE A 368 14.39 3.03 -15.53
N LEU A 369 15.65 3.46 -15.74
CA LEU A 369 16.80 2.56 -15.86
C LEU A 369 16.96 1.73 -14.58
N PHE A 370 16.97 2.38 -13.43
CA PHE A 370 17.12 1.71 -12.14
C PHE A 370 15.99 0.72 -11.85
N ASP A 371 14.73 1.13 -12.08
CA ASP A 371 13.58 0.22 -11.96
C ASP A 371 13.73 -1.00 -12.88
N MET A 372 14.14 -0.79 -14.14
CA MET A 372 14.29 -1.89 -15.11
C MET A 372 15.42 -2.84 -14.68
N ALA A 373 16.56 -2.31 -14.22
CA ALA A 373 17.66 -3.14 -13.73
C ALA A 373 17.23 -3.99 -12.52
N ASN A 374 16.52 -3.40 -11.55
CA ASN A 374 15.97 -4.13 -10.41
C ASN A 374 14.98 -5.22 -10.84
N ILE A 375 14.13 -4.93 -11.82
CA ILE A 375 13.18 -5.91 -12.37
C ILE A 375 13.92 -7.06 -13.04
N LEU A 376 14.91 -6.79 -13.89
CA LEU A 376 15.71 -7.82 -14.55
C LEU A 376 16.41 -8.71 -13.51
N ARG A 377 16.99 -8.10 -12.46
CA ARG A 377 17.61 -8.84 -11.37
C ARG A 377 16.62 -9.75 -10.64
N ASN A 378 15.40 -9.28 -10.37
CA ASN A 378 14.36 -10.06 -9.71
C ASN A 378 13.88 -11.25 -10.59
N PHE A 379 13.87 -11.08 -11.90
CA PHE A 379 13.61 -12.15 -12.86
C PHE A 379 14.85 -12.98 -13.21
N GLN A 380 15.94 -12.85 -12.44
CA GLN A 380 17.20 -13.57 -12.63
C GLN A 380 17.91 -13.33 -13.97
N ASP A 381 17.52 -12.27 -14.70
CA ASP A 381 18.25 -11.78 -15.86
C ASP A 381 19.41 -10.88 -15.41
N TYR A 382 20.40 -11.51 -14.78
CA TYR A 382 21.54 -10.79 -14.18
C TYR A 382 22.40 -10.10 -15.24
N GLU A 383 22.50 -10.65 -16.47
CA GLU A 383 23.23 -10.04 -17.57
C GLU A 383 22.65 -8.66 -17.94
N GLY A 384 21.35 -8.63 -18.22
CA GLY A 384 20.65 -7.40 -18.54
C GLY A 384 20.67 -6.38 -17.37
N ALA A 385 20.59 -6.88 -16.12
CA ALA A 385 20.69 -6.01 -14.93
C ALA A 385 22.07 -5.37 -14.83
N ILE A 386 23.16 -6.15 -14.98
CA ILE A 386 24.56 -5.69 -14.95
C ILE A 386 24.80 -4.61 -16.01
N GLU A 387 24.30 -4.83 -17.24
CA GLU A 387 24.44 -3.86 -18.34
C GLU A 387 23.85 -2.50 -17.94
N ILE A 388 22.62 -2.49 -17.40
CA ILE A 388 21.94 -1.24 -17.03
C ILE A 388 22.60 -0.58 -15.80
N TYR A 389 22.96 -1.36 -14.76
CA TYR A 389 23.68 -0.81 -13.61
C TYR A 389 25.03 -0.22 -14.02
N SER A 390 25.78 -0.88 -14.92
CA SER A 390 27.04 -0.37 -15.42
C SER A 390 26.87 0.95 -16.18
N ASN A 391 25.79 1.06 -16.93
CA ASN A 391 25.41 2.29 -17.62
C ASN A 391 25.14 3.43 -16.61
N LEU A 392 24.33 3.14 -15.57
CA LEU A 392 24.04 4.12 -14.51
C LEU A 392 25.32 4.58 -13.79
N ILE A 393 26.20 3.66 -13.41
CA ILE A 393 27.46 3.94 -12.71
C ILE A 393 28.38 4.89 -13.50
N GLN A 394 28.32 4.87 -14.82
CA GLN A 394 29.12 5.77 -15.68
C GLN A 394 28.65 7.23 -15.65
N TYR A 395 27.40 7.49 -15.28
CA TYR A 395 26.86 8.84 -15.18
C TYR A 395 27.09 9.41 -13.78
N SER A 396 28.14 10.19 -13.62
CA SER A 396 28.77 10.63 -12.37
C SER A 396 28.07 11.77 -11.64
N ASN A 397 26.79 11.64 -11.30
CA ASN A 397 26.11 12.72 -10.54
C ASN A 397 25.16 12.18 -9.46
N TYR A 398 25.59 11.10 -8.79
CA TYR A 398 24.86 10.47 -7.68
C TYR A 398 25.42 10.91 -6.33
N SER A 399 24.65 10.79 -5.25
CA SER A 399 25.19 10.84 -3.89
C SER A 399 26.11 9.64 -3.63
N ALA A 400 26.90 9.71 -2.58
CA ALA A 400 27.78 8.61 -2.19
C ALA A 400 26.94 7.33 -1.92
N GLU A 401 25.82 7.48 -1.22
CA GLU A 401 24.92 6.38 -0.90
C GLU A 401 24.27 5.78 -2.16
N GLU A 402 23.82 6.61 -3.10
CA GLU A 402 23.25 6.13 -4.37
C GLU A 402 24.27 5.34 -5.19
N TYR A 403 25.51 5.81 -5.19
CA TYR A 403 26.60 5.14 -5.90
C TYR A 403 26.97 3.81 -5.22
N ALA A 404 27.03 3.77 -3.88
CA ALA A 404 27.23 2.55 -3.11
C ALA A 404 26.12 1.51 -3.36
N ASP A 405 24.84 1.93 -3.40
CA ASP A 405 23.71 1.04 -3.71
C ASP A 405 23.78 0.47 -5.13
N LEU A 406 24.19 1.28 -6.12
CA LEU A 406 24.41 0.77 -7.49
C LEU A 406 25.49 -0.29 -7.54
N LEU A 407 26.63 -0.08 -6.84
CA LEU A 407 27.71 -1.06 -6.72
C LEU A 407 27.23 -2.33 -6.02
N TYR A 408 26.50 -2.21 -4.91
CA TYR A 408 25.91 -3.35 -4.21
C TYR A 408 25.01 -4.18 -5.13
N LYS A 409 24.08 -3.55 -5.84
CA LYS A 409 23.13 -4.24 -6.74
C LYS A 409 23.84 -4.88 -7.94
N ARG A 410 24.87 -4.24 -8.50
CA ARG A 410 25.67 -4.81 -9.57
C ARG A 410 26.55 -5.95 -9.06
N GLY A 411 27.20 -5.77 -7.93
CA GLY A 411 28.05 -6.77 -7.28
C GLY A 411 27.28 -8.05 -6.95
N THR A 412 26.07 -7.92 -6.36
CA THR A 412 25.19 -9.07 -6.13
C THR A 412 24.77 -9.77 -7.42
N SER A 413 24.57 -9.02 -8.51
CA SER A 413 24.26 -9.60 -9.83
C SER A 413 25.43 -10.34 -10.45
N TYR A 414 26.68 -9.84 -10.27
CA TYR A 414 27.90 -10.56 -10.65
C TYR A 414 28.08 -11.84 -9.85
N GLU A 415 27.81 -11.82 -8.54
CA GLU A 415 27.90 -12.98 -7.67
C GLU A 415 26.95 -14.09 -8.13
N ARG A 416 25.70 -13.76 -8.42
CA ARG A 416 24.71 -14.70 -8.97
C ARG A 416 25.13 -15.30 -10.32
N LYS A 417 25.90 -14.57 -11.11
CA LYS A 417 26.57 -15.09 -12.33
C LYS A 417 27.85 -15.86 -12.06
N LYS A 418 28.29 -15.97 -10.81
CA LYS A 418 29.55 -16.57 -10.39
C LYS A 418 30.80 -15.85 -10.91
N ASP A 419 30.67 -14.57 -11.29
CA ASP A 419 31.81 -13.67 -11.57
C ASP A 419 32.27 -13.04 -10.24
N PHE A 420 32.84 -13.89 -9.39
CA PHE A 420 33.19 -13.52 -8.02
C PHE A 420 34.23 -12.42 -7.92
N LEU A 421 35.12 -12.29 -8.91
CA LEU A 421 36.12 -11.22 -8.91
C LEU A 421 35.46 -9.84 -8.98
N LYS A 422 34.57 -9.65 -9.94
CA LYS A 422 33.85 -8.39 -10.11
C LYS A 422 32.84 -8.15 -8.98
N ALA A 423 32.21 -9.22 -8.48
CA ALA A 423 31.35 -9.14 -7.32
C ALA A 423 32.08 -8.58 -6.10
N ASP A 424 33.24 -9.16 -5.77
CA ASP A 424 34.07 -8.72 -4.64
C ASP A 424 34.56 -7.27 -4.84
N GLU A 425 34.98 -6.89 -6.06
CA GLU A 425 35.40 -5.52 -6.38
C GLU A 425 34.26 -4.51 -6.10
N ASP A 426 33.06 -4.75 -6.60
CA ASP A 426 31.91 -3.87 -6.41
C ASP A 426 31.48 -3.80 -4.94
N LEU A 427 31.37 -4.94 -4.25
CA LEU A 427 30.90 -4.99 -2.85
C LEU A 427 31.92 -4.35 -1.90
N ILE A 428 33.22 -4.56 -2.11
CA ILE A 428 34.28 -3.92 -1.33
C ILE A 428 34.28 -2.39 -1.58
N GLU A 429 34.08 -1.96 -2.82
CA GLU A 429 34.03 -0.53 -3.13
C GLU A 429 32.79 0.12 -2.51
N SER A 430 31.64 -0.57 -2.49
CA SER A 430 30.44 -0.14 -1.78
C SER A 430 30.72 0.07 -0.28
N LEU A 431 31.39 -0.89 0.38
CA LEU A 431 31.76 -0.79 1.80
C LEU A 431 32.84 0.27 2.10
N LYS A 432 33.67 0.66 1.14
CA LYS A 432 34.58 1.82 1.35
C LYS A 432 33.81 3.12 1.43
N ILE A 433 32.69 3.23 0.76
CA ILE A 433 31.83 4.42 0.74
C ILE A 433 30.93 4.43 1.98
N ASP A 434 30.30 3.30 2.27
CA ASP A 434 29.42 3.09 3.42
C ASP A 434 29.87 1.83 4.20
N PRO A 435 30.81 2.00 5.16
CA PRO A 435 31.39 0.88 5.88
C PRO A 435 30.41 0.13 6.77
N ASP A 436 29.38 0.80 7.26
CA ASP A 436 28.42 0.28 8.24
C ASP A 436 27.11 -0.19 7.57
N GLU A 437 27.08 -0.41 6.22
CA GLU A 437 25.88 -0.91 5.54
C GLU A 437 25.68 -2.42 5.83
N PRO A 438 24.73 -2.80 6.67
CA PRO A 438 24.62 -4.16 7.20
C PRO A 438 24.29 -5.19 6.14
N TYR A 439 23.55 -4.83 5.08
CA TYR A 439 23.20 -5.78 4.02
C TYR A 439 24.39 -6.06 3.10
N VAL A 440 25.25 -5.09 2.85
CA VAL A 440 26.49 -5.31 2.06
C VAL A 440 27.48 -6.16 2.84
N LEU A 441 27.69 -5.84 4.13
CA LEU A 441 28.53 -6.66 5.04
C LEU A 441 28.03 -8.10 5.09
N ASN A 442 26.73 -8.28 5.28
CA ASN A 442 26.10 -9.60 5.33
C ASN A 442 26.29 -10.36 4.02
N TYR A 443 26.03 -9.71 2.89
CA TYR A 443 26.09 -10.39 1.58
C TYR A 443 27.51 -10.80 1.21
N LEU A 444 28.49 -9.91 1.39
CA LEU A 444 29.89 -10.18 1.08
C LEU A 444 30.46 -11.27 2.02
N GLY A 445 30.21 -11.14 3.33
CA GLY A 445 30.65 -12.11 4.32
C GLY A 445 30.06 -13.50 4.05
N TYR A 446 28.75 -13.59 3.78
CA TYR A 446 28.08 -14.83 3.43
C TYR A 446 28.67 -15.46 2.16
N SER A 447 28.80 -14.67 1.07
CA SER A 447 29.39 -15.14 -0.20
C SER A 447 30.84 -15.64 -0.04
N TRP A 448 31.65 -15.00 0.80
CA TRP A 448 33.01 -15.48 1.07
C TRP A 448 33.01 -16.78 1.87
N LEU A 449 32.14 -16.97 2.84
CA LEU A 449 32.03 -18.20 3.60
C LEU A 449 31.58 -19.39 2.73
N GLU A 450 30.56 -19.21 1.90
CA GLU A 450 30.11 -20.23 0.95
C GLU A 450 31.23 -20.71 0.01
N ARG A 451 32.13 -19.80 -0.35
CA ARG A 451 33.31 -20.09 -1.18
C ARG A 451 34.54 -20.58 -0.38
N SER A 452 34.45 -20.71 0.93
CA SER A 452 35.57 -20.97 1.83
C SER A 452 36.74 -19.98 1.63
N TYR A 453 36.43 -18.71 1.34
CA TYR A 453 37.38 -17.64 1.08
C TYR A 453 37.40 -16.64 2.23
N LYS A 454 38.59 -16.24 2.68
CA LYS A 454 38.80 -15.25 3.77
C LYS A 454 37.86 -15.45 4.97
N ILE A 455 37.75 -16.69 5.45
CA ILE A 455 36.79 -17.07 6.52
C ILE A 455 36.85 -16.15 7.74
N PRO A 456 38.03 -15.74 8.28
CA PRO A 456 38.07 -14.82 9.42
C PRO A 456 37.41 -13.47 9.12
N ASP A 457 37.78 -12.84 8.00
CA ASP A 457 37.22 -11.53 7.60
C ASP A 457 35.71 -11.63 7.35
N ALA A 458 35.25 -12.72 6.73
CA ALA A 458 33.84 -13.00 6.49
C ALA A 458 33.03 -13.12 7.80
N MET A 459 33.59 -13.84 8.79
CA MET A 459 32.97 -13.95 10.11
C MET A 459 32.88 -12.62 10.84
N ASP A 460 33.89 -11.76 10.69
CA ASP A 460 33.88 -10.44 11.32
C ASP A 460 32.84 -9.53 10.67
N MET A 461 32.74 -9.51 9.34
CA MET A 461 31.67 -8.79 8.62
C MET A 461 30.26 -9.25 9.03
N LEU A 462 30.02 -10.56 9.17
CA LEU A 462 28.70 -11.06 9.58
C LEU A 462 28.36 -10.73 11.04
N LYS A 463 29.34 -10.73 11.95
CA LYS A 463 29.15 -10.27 13.33
C LYS A 463 28.84 -8.79 13.38
N GLU A 464 29.51 -7.98 12.57
CA GLU A 464 29.25 -6.55 12.47
C GLU A 464 27.86 -6.28 11.91
N ALA A 465 27.47 -6.91 10.78
CA ALA A 465 26.12 -6.82 10.23
C ALA A 465 25.06 -7.18 11.27
N TYR A 466 25.26 -8.26 12.03
CA TYR A 466 24.35 -8.64 13.10
C TYR A 466 24.31 -7.60 14.24
N SER A 467 25.43 -7.00 14.62
CA SER A 467 25.44 -5.96 15.66
C SER A 467 24.66 -4.73 15.26
N LEU A 468 24.67 -4.39 13.97
CA LEU A 468 23.93 -3.25 13.39
C LEU A 468 22.42 -3.55 13.24
N ARG A 469 22.04 -4.81 13.02
CA ARG A 469 20.66 -5.25 12.77
C ARG A 469 20.32 -6.57 13.48
N GLU A 470 20.38 -6.61 14.79
CA GLU A 470 20.17 -7.83 15.61
C GLU A 470 18.84 -8.55 15.40
N ASN A 471 17.79 -7.84 14.99
CA ASN A 471 16.45 -8.39 14.79
C ASN A 471 16.09 -8.57 13.30
N ASP A 472 17.05 -8.38 12.39
CA ASP A 472 16.85 -8.74 11.00
C ASP A 472 16.93 -10.27 10.86
N PRO A 473 15.87 -10.93 10.34
CA PRO A 473 15.85 -12.38 10.25
C PRO A 473 16.87 -12.95 9.28
N TYR A 474 17.13 -12.28 8.16
CA TYR A 474 18.07 -12.74 7.14
C TYR A 474 19.51 -12.64 7.62
N ILE A 475 19.87 -11.53 8.27
CA ILE A 475 21.20 -11.38 8.88
C ILE A 475 21.38 -12.36 10.04
N THR A 476 20.32 -12.62 10.82
CA THR A 476 20.34 -13.60 11.91
C THR A 476 20.53 -15.03 11.39
N ASP A 477 19.90 -15.38 10.27
CA ASP A 477 20.11 -16.67 9.61
C ASP A 477 21.53 -16.80 9.06
N SER A 478 22.01 -15.77 8.34
CA SER A 478 23.35 -15.76 7.75
C SER A 478 24.46 -15.98 8.76
N ILE A 479 24.43 -15.28 9.91
CA ILE A 479 25.44 -15.51 10.96
C ILE A 479 25.27 -16.89 11.59
N GLY A 480 24.05 -17.39 11.73
CA GLY A 480 23.79 -18.76 12.22
C GLY A 480 24.35 -19.82 11.29
N TRP A 481 24.12 -19.67 9.98
CA TRP A 481 24.68 -20.54 8.95
C TRP A 481 26.21 -20.45 8.87
N ALA A 482 26.77 -19.23 9.05
CA ALA A 482 28.20 -19.04 9.12
C ALA A 482 28.83 -19.87 10.25
N TYR A 483 28.27 -19.88 11.45
CA TYR A 483 28.70 -20.74 12.54
C TYR A 483 28.55 -22.21 12.20
N TYR A 484 27.53 -22.61 11.47
CA TYR A 484 27.35 -23.99 11.00
C TYR A 484 28.48 -24.43 10.06
N LEU A 485 28.85 -23.57 9.10
CA LEU A 485 29.91 -23.86 8.12
C LEU A 485 31.30 -24.00 8.76
N ILE A 486 31.57 -23.29 9.85
CA ILE A 486 32.81 -23.45 10.63
C ILE A 486 32.69 -24.50 11.75
N GLU A 487 31.64 -25.33 11.74
CA GLU A 487 31.36 -26.40 12.67
C GLU A 487 31.13 -26.00 14.15
N ASP A 488 30.91 -24.72 14.43
CA ASP A 488 30.44 -24.22 15.73
C ASP A 488 28.92 -24.39 15.86
N PHE A 489 28.47 -25.63 15.99
CA PHE A 489 27.04 -25.97 16.03
C PHE A 489 26.30 -25.40 17.25
N VAL A 490 27.01 -25.05 18.32
CA VAL A 490 26.42 -24.46 19.52
C VAL A 490 25.95 -23.01 19.23
N ASN A 491 26.84 -22.19 18.67
CA ASN A 491 26.51 -20.85 18.26
C ASN A 491 25.56 -20.85 17.05
N ALA A 492 25.76 -21.74 16.07
CA ALA A 492 24.84 -21.93 14.95
C ALA A 492 23.40 -22.14 15.45
N LYS A 493 23.19 -23.08 16.39
CA LYS A 493 21.85 -23.30 16.98
C LYS A 493 21.27 -22.05 17.62
N LYS A 494 22.08 -21.28 18.36
CA LYS A 494 21.62 -20.07 19.04
C LYS A 494 21.01 -19.07 18.06
N TYR A 495 21.72 -18.79 16.96
CA TYR A 495 21.28 -17.79 15.97
C TYR A 495 20.16 -18.33 15.08
N LEU A 496 20.25 -19.58 14.58
CA LEU A 496 19.22 -20.18 13.74
C LEU A 496 17.90 -20.39 14.50
N GLU A 497 17.94 -20.69 15.81
CA GLU A 497 16.75 -20.73 16.65
C GLU A 497 16.07 -19.35 16.75
N LYS A 498 16.86 -18.25 16.80
CA LYS A 498 16.34 -16.90 16.76
C LYS A 498 15.76 -16.56 15.38
N ALA A 499 16.46 -16.93 14.30
CA ALA A 499 16.00 -16.71 12.93
C ALA A 499 14.64 -17.39 12.65
N VAL A 500 14.47 -18.65 13.05
CA VAL A 500 13.18 -19.36 12.94
C VAL A 500 12.06 -18.67 13.74
N LYS A 501 12.35 -18.09 14.90
CA LYS A 501 11.34 -17.32 15.67
C LYS A 501 10.94 -16.04 14.97
N LEU A 502 11.87 -15.41 14.24
CA LEU A 502 11.61 -14.18 13.46
C LEU A 502 10.91 -14.50 12.13
N MET A 503 11.25 -15.63 11.47
CA MET A 503 10.69 -16.08 10.19
C MET A 503 10.26 -17.56 10.26
N PRO A 504 9.17 -17.89 10.96
CA PRO A 504 8.75 -19.28 11.19
C PRO A 504 8.26 -20.00 9.92
N TYR A 505 7.95 -19.28 8.87
CA TYR A 505 7.42 -19.82 7.61
C TYR A 505 8.42 -19.73 6.44
N ASP A 506 9.68 -19.35 6.68
CA ASP A 506 10.70 -19.35 5.64
C ASP A 506 11.29 -20.76 5.45
N PRO A 507 11.28 -21.31 4.21
CA PRO A 507 11.78 -22.66 3.95
C PRO A 507 13.27 -22.83 4.22
N ILE A 508 14.10 -21.84 3.86
CA ILE A 508 15.56 -21.90 4.01
C ILE A 508 15.96 -21.86 5.48
N VAL A 509 15.39 -20.90 6.23
CA VAL A 509 15.67 -20.75 7.66
C VAL A 509 15.29 -22.01 8.45
N ASN A 510 14.16 -22.65 8.11
CA ASN A 510 13.74 -23.90 8.74
C ASN A 510 14.66 -25.08 8.36
N ASP A 511 15.15 -25.12 7.12
CA ASP A 511 16.11 -26.13 6.68
C ASP A 511 17.44 -25.98 7.43
N HIS A 512 18.02 -24.77 7.45
CA HIS A 512 19.26 -24.47 8.19
C HIS A 512 19.15 -24.87 9.67
N TYR A 513 18.00 -24.57 10.32
CA TYR A 513 17.79 -24.97 11.71
C TYR A 513 17.66 -26.48 11.85
N GLY A 514 17.02 -27.17 10.92
CA GLY A 514 16.98 -28.63 10.86
C GLY A 514 18.37 -29.23 10.76
N ASP A 515 19.22 -28.68 9.91
CA ASP A 515 20.60 -29.17 9.69
C ASP A 515 21.45 -29.05 10.95
N VAL A 516 21.43 -27.94 11.66
CA VAL A 516 22.17 -27.77 12.90
C VAL A 516 21.65 -28.68 14.01
N LEU A 517 20.34 -28.89 14.09
CA LEU A 517 19.78 -29.86 15.06
C LEU A 517 20.23 -31.26 14.77
N TRP A 518 20.36 -31.67 13.52
CA TRP A 518 20.88 -32.96 13.14
C TRP A 518 22.34 -33.15 13.57
N ARG A 519 23.20 -32.16 13.32
CA ARG A 519 24.62 -32.16 13.75
C ARG A 519 24.75 -32.25 15.27
N LEU A 520 23.82 -31.66 16.01
CA LEU A 520 23.74 -31.74 17.47
C LEU A 520 23.08 -33.04 17.99
N ASN A 521 22.89 -34.05 17.13
CA ASN A 521 22.25 -35.35 17.44
C ASN A 521 20.77 -35.24 17.89
N LYS A 522 20.09 -34.12 17.60
CA LYS A 522 18.65 -33.89 17.89
C LYS A 522 17.78 -34.32 16.69
N LYS A 523 17.96 -35.58 16.27
CA LYS A 523 17.43 -36.08 14.99
C LYS A 523 15.92 -36.02 14.84
N VAL A 524 15.16 -36.19 15.94
CA VAL A 524 13.69 -36.09 15.90
C VAL A 524 13.25 -34.65 15.65
N GLN A 525 13.89 -33.67 16.30
CA GLN A 525 13.62 -32.25 16.10
C GLN A 525 14.03 -31.79 14.70
N ALA A 526 15.20 -32.24 14.19
CA ALA A 526 15.63 -31.95 12.83
C ALA A 526 14.57 -32.39 11.79
N ARG A 527 14.11 -33.65 11.90
CA ARG A 527 13.04 -34.15 11.02
C ARG A 527 11.73 -33.39 11.15
N TYR A 528 11.41 -32.85 12.32
CA TYR A 528 10.23 -32.01 12.51
C TYR A 528 10.30 -30.74 11.66
N PHE A 529 11.45 -30.04 11.70
CA PHE A 529 11.64 -28.80 10.89
C PHE A 529 11.68 -29.13 9.40
N TRP A 530 12.43 -30.13 8.96
CA TRP A 530 12.46 -30.56 7.56
C TRP A 530 11.09 -30.99 7.03
N ASN A 531 10.28 -31.71 7.81
CA ASN A 531 8.89 -32.02 7.43
C ASN A 531 8.01 -30.74 7.36
N GLY A 532 8.33 -29.72 8.18
CA GLY A 532 7.68 -28.41 8.13
C GLY A 532 7.92 -27.74 6.78
N VAL A 533 9.17 -27.72 6.30
CA VAL A 533 9.56 -27.13 5.00
C VAL A 533 8.73 -27.66 3.84
N LEU A 534 8.47 -28.99 3.78
CA LEU A 534 7.67 -29.59 2.71
C LEU A 534 6.21 -29.12 2.67
N LYS A 535 5.71 -28.49 3.74
CA LYS A 535 4.32 -28.00 3.86
C LYS A 535 4.19 -26.53 3.56
N LEU A 536 5.31 -25.81 3.42
CA LEU A 536 5.31 -24.40 3.11
C LEU A 536 5.04 -24.19 1.62
N GLU A 537 4.17 -23.24 1.30
CA GLU A 537 3.74 -22.96 -0.08
C GLU A 537 4.90 -22.45 -0.95
N ASP A 538 5.81 -21.68 -0.36
CA ASP A 538 6.92 -21.02 -1.06
C ASP A 538 8.17 -21.89 -1.20
N THR A 539 8.11 -23.20 -0.86
CA THR A 539 9.25 -24.09 -0.97
C THR A 539 9.51 -24.47 -2.43
N GLU A 540 10.71 -24.14 -2.93
CA GLU A 540 11.15 -24.49 -4.27
C GLU A 540 11.28 -26.03 -4.45
N GLU A 541 10.99 -26.53 -5.65
CA GLU A 541 11.00 -27.95 -5.96
C GLU A 541 12.38 -28.62 -5.77
N GLU A 542 13.46 -27.87 -5.96
CA GLU A 542 14.83 -28.38 -5.70
C GLU A 542 15.06 -28.59 -4.22
N LEU A 543 14.68 -27.64 -3.39
CA LEU A 543 14.77 -27.75 -1.93
C LEU A 543 13.88 -28.90 -1.41
N LYS A 544 12.67 -29.07 -1.93
CA LYS A 544 11.81 -30.21 -1.55
C LYS A 544 12.51 -31.55 -1.75
N LYS A 545 13.15 -31.74 -2.91
CA LYS A 545 13.90 -32.97 -3.22
C LYS A 545 15.10 -33.18 -2.28
N GLU A 546 15.76 -32.10 -1.89
CA GLU A 546 16.85 -32.14 -0.93
C GLU A 546 16.36 -32.54 0.46
N ILE A 547 15.29 -31.90 0.93
CA ILE A 547 14.64 -32.19 2.20
C ILE A 547 14.15 -33.64 2.26
N GLU A 548 13.55 -34.16 1.19
CA GLU A 548 13.14 -35.56 1.12
C GLU A 548 14.34 -36.53 1.32
N LYS A 549 15.50 -36.20 0.75
CA LYS A 549 16.74 -37.00 0.98
C LYS A 549 17.20 -36.88 2.43
N LYS A 550 17.24 -35.67 3.00
CA LYS A 550 17.60 -35.43 4.41
C LYS A 550 16.69 -36.21 5.38
N LEU A 551 15.40 -36.29 5.09
CA LEU A 551 14.44 -37.06 5.91
C LEU A 551 14.71 -38.57 5.93
N VAL A 552 15.21 -39.14 4.82
CA VAL A 552 15.49 -40.57 4.70
C VAL A 552 16.88 -40.87 5.24
N PHE A 553 17.89 -40.19 4.76
CA PHE A 553 19.29 -40.53 4.98
C PHE A 553 19.98 -39.68 6.07
N GLY A 554 19.40 -38.53 6.41
CA GLY A 554 20.05 -37.50 7.23
C GLY A 554 21.04 -36.65 6.41
N LEU A 555 21.98 -36.00 7.14
CA LEU A 555 23.09 -35.21 6.58
C LEU A 555 24.38 -36.04 6.50
#